data_355ea6f8f5692e6e40b3c5154b8ad233
#
_entry.id   355ea6f8f5692e6e40b3c5154b8ad233
#
_cell.length_a   1.000
_cell.length_b   1.000
_cell.length_c   1.000
_cell.angle_alpha   90.00
_cell.angle_beta   90.00
_cell.angle_gamma   90.00
#
_symmetry.space_group_name_H-M   'P 1'
#
loop_
_entity.id
_entity.type
_entity.pdbx_description
1 polymer ?
#
loop_
_entity_poly.entity_id
_entity_poly.type
_entity_poly.pdbx_seq_one_letter_code
_entity_poly.pdbx_strand_id
1 'polypeptide(L)'
;MKKKLKKKYLLSALVCVAVVTGIIYYYFFEGFSTKDKTEYVCIDSNDNIDSVYSKLSPFASKHGMCAFRTLARHMQYADKIRTGRYAITPGDGAFSVFRHMRNGQQAPVSLTIPSVRTMDKLAGEISKRLLMDSTTLYRALTDEATCQKLGYDTATIACLFIPNTYDVYWN
;
A
#
# COMPACT_ATOMS: atom_id res chain seq x y z
N MET A 1 -25.88 -27.02 -45.72
CA MET A 1 -24.95 -25.84 -45.80
C MET A 1 -25.07 -24.87 -44.61
N LYS A 2 -26.25 -24.48 -44.15
CA LYS A 2 -26.46 -23.49 -43.05
C LYS A 2 -25.80 -23.87 -41.68
N LYS A 3 -25.74 -25.17 -41.30
CA LYS A 3 -25.11 -25.62 -40.04
C LYS A 3 -23.58 -25.47 -40.02
N LYS A 4 -22.90 -25.70 -41.15
CA LYS A 4 -21.43 -25.55 -41.27
C LYS A 4 -21.02 -24.06 -41.23
N LEU A 5 -21.84 -23.19 -41.79
CA LEU A 5 -21.62 -21.76 -41.77
C LEU A 5 -21.72 -21.20 -40.31
N LYS A 6 -22.77 -21.61 -39.57
CA LYS A 6 -22.94 -21.23 -38.16
C LYS A 6 -21.77 -21.68 -37.26
N LYS A 7 -21.20 -22.89 -37.48
CA LYS A 7 -20.02 -23.35 -36.76
C LYS A 7 -18.77 -22.51 -37.04
N LYS A 8 -18.56 -22.06 -38.29
CA LYS A 8 -17.42 -21.17 -38.62
C LYS A 8 -17.54 -19.80 -37.93
N TYR A 9 -18.72 -19.20 -37.93
CA TYR A 9 -18.93 -17.93 -37.19
C TYR A 9 -18.80 -18.09 -35.68
N LEU A 10 -19.27 -19.20 -35.10
CA LEU A 10 -19.10 -19.50 -33.69
C LEU A 10 -17.63 -19.66 -33.34
N LEU A 11 -16.86 -20.36 -34.17
CA LEU A 11 -15.42 -20.55 -33.97
C LEU A 11 -14.67 -19.22 -34.07
N SER A 12 -14.97 -18.37 -35.07
CA SER A 12 -14.35 -17.07 -35.20
C SER A 12 -14.67 -16.13 -34.04
N ALA A 13 -15.92 -16.16 -33.56
CA ALA A 13 -16.33 -15.39 -32.37
C ALA A 13 -15.56 -15.85 -31.12
N LEU A 14 -15.39 -17.17 -30.93
CA LEU A 14 -14.65 -17.72 -29.81
C LEU A 14 -13.16 -17.33 -29.85
N VAL A 15 -12.56 -17.35 -31.05
CA VAL A 15 -11.18 -16.87 -31.24
C VAL A 15 -11.05 -15.37 -30.92
N CYS A 16 -12.00 -14.54 -31.40
CA CYS A 16 -12.01 -13.11 -31.08
C CYS A 16 -12.12 -12.87 -29.56
N VAL A 17 -13.01 -13.59 -28.88
CA VAL A 17 -13.13 -13.49 -27.40
C VAL A 17 -11.84 -13.90 -26.71
N ALA A 18 -11.21 -15.01 -27.15
CA ALA A 18 -9.93 -15.44 -26.55
C ALA A 18 -8.82 -14.41 -26.75
N VAL A 19 -8.71 -13.80 -27.93
CA VAL A 19 -7.73 -12.74 -28.21
C VAL A 19 -7.99 -11.51 -27.36
N VAL A 20 -9.25 -11.05 -27.27
CA VAL A 20 -9.62 -9.90 -26.44
C VAL A 20 -9.33 -10.17 -24.97
N THR A 21 -9.67 -11.36 -24.47
CA THR A 21 -9.37 -11.76 -23.09
C THR A 21 -7.85 -11.80 -22.84
N GLY A 22 -7.07 -12.31 -23.79
CA GLY A 22 -5.61 -12.32 -23.71
C GLY A 22 -5.02 -10.91 -23.66
N ILE A 23 -5.54 -9.97 -24.45
CA ILE A 23 -5.11 -8.57 -24.45
C ILE A 23 -5.45 -7.91 -23.10
N ILE A 24 -6.65 -8.14 -22.56
CA ILE A 24 -7.07 -7.61 -21.26
C ILE A 24 -6.18 -8.18 -20.15
N TYR A 25 -5.92 -9.49 -20.19
CA TYR A 25 -5.04 -10.13 -19.22
C TYR A 25 -3.63 -9.53 -19.27
N TYR A 26 -3.04 -9.45 -20.45
CA TYR A 26 -1.74 -8.83 -20.66
C TYR A 26 -1.71 -7.39 -20.13
N TYR A 27 -2.73 -6.59 -20.42
CA TYR A 27 -2.80 -5.17 -20.04
C TYR A 27 -2.83 -4.95 -18.52
N PHE A 28 -3.51 -5.79 -17.77
CA PHE A 28 -3.71 -5.58 -16.33
C PHE A 28 -2.80 -6.41 -15.42
N PHE A 29 -2.29 -7.54 -15.92
CA PHE A 29 -1.54 -8.50 -15.12
C PHE A 29 -0.05 -8.56 -15.44
N GLU A 30 0.40 -7.94 -16.52
CA GLU A 30 1.83 -7.82 -16.79
C GLU A 30 2.49 -6.83 -15.83
N GLY A 31 3.81 -7.01 -15.58
CA GLY A 31 4.58 -6.35 -14.54
C GLY A 31 4.39 -4.83 -14.44
N PHE A 32 3.89 -4.40 -13.31
CA PHE A 32 3.78 -2.98 -12.95
C PHE A 32 5.14 -2.38 -12.64
N SER A 33 5.96 -3.09 -11.84
CA SER A 33 7.25 -2.62 -11.38
C SER A 33 8.32 -2.65 -12.47
N THR A 34 9.12 -1.59 -12.52
CA THR A 34 10.36 -1.53 -13.31
C THR A 34 11.60 -1.94 -12.49
N LYS A 35 11.42 -2.28 -11.22
CA LYS A 35 12.50 -2.61 -10.29
C LYS A 35 12.58 -4.11 -10.03
N ASP A 36 13.79 -4.59 -9.79
CA ASP A 36 14.07 -5.99 -9.46
C ASP A 36 13.88 -6.30 -7.97
N LYS A 37 13.61 -5.29 -7.15
CA LYS A 37 13.40 -5.41 -5.70
C LYS A 37 12.04 -4.85 -5.31
N THR A 38 11.51 -5.37 -4.21
CA THR A 38 10.30 -4.82 -3.60
C THR A 38 10.55 -3.40 -3.15
N GLU A 39 9.77 -2.49 -3.68
CA GLU A 39 9.76 -1.06 -3.32
C GLU A 39 8.51 -0.74 -2.49
N TYR A 40 8.58 0.33 -1.72
CA TYR A 40 7.50 0.70 -0.83
C TYR A 40 7.05 2.13 -1.12
N VAL A 41 5.75 2.29 -1.25
CA VAL A 41 5.12 3.61 -1.43
C VAL A 41 4.29 3.93 -0.21
N CYS A 42 4.55 5.10 0.38
CA CYS A 42 3.80 5.62 1.52
C CYS A 42 2.76 6.64 1.04
N ILE A 43 1.51 6.41 1.40
CA ILE A 43 0.38 7.27 1.09
C ILE A 43 -0.09 7.92 2.37
N ASP A 44 -0.06 9.24 2.41
CA ASP A 44 -0.47 10.06 3.55
C ASP A 44 -1.96 10.37 3.53
N SER A 45 -2.50 10.83 4.65
CA SER A 45 -3.92 11.22 4.75
C SER A 45 -4.29 12.43 3.87
N ASN A 46 -3.30 13.25 3.52
CA ASN A 46 -3.47 14.46 2.70
C ASN A 46 -3.23 14.20 1.21
N ASP A 47 -2.89 12.96 0.83
CA ASP A 47 -2.65 12.63 -0.58
C ASP A 47 -3.94 12.58 -1.38
N ASN A 48 -3.93 13.25 -2.51
CA ASN A 48 -4.94 13.14 -3.54
C ASN A 48 -4.51 12.15 -4.63
N ILE A 49 -5.35 11.91 -5.61
CA ILE A 49 -5.09 10.95 -6.69
C ILE A 49 -3.84 11.31 -7.51
N ASP A 50 -3.56 12.60 -7.69
CA ASP A 50 -2.39 13.07 -8.45
C ASP A 50 -1.10 12.86 -7.65
N SER A 51 -1.14 13.06 -6.32
CA SER A 51 -0.05 12.70 -5.41
C SER A 51 0.25 11.21 -5.46
N VAL A 52 -0.78 10.35 -5.46
CA VAL A 52 -0.62 8.90 -5.60
C VAL A 52 0.07 8.55 -6.92
N TYR A 53 -0.37 9.15 -8.03
CA TYR A 53 0.28 8.91 -9.33
C TYR A 53 1.73 9.37 -9.35
N SER A 54 2.03 10.51 -8.74
CA SER A 54 3.39 11.04 -8.64
C SER A 54 4.30 10.11 -7.80
N LYS A 55 3.79 9.60 -6.68
CA LYS A 55 4.50 8.67 -5.80
C LYS A 55 4.73 7.29 -6.43
N LEU A 56 3.81 6.81 -7.27
CA LEU A 56 3.92 5.54 -7.99
C LEU A 56 4.83 5.62 -9.23
N SER A 57 4.88 6.78 -9.88
CA SER A 57 5.58 6.98 -11.17
C SER A 57 7.04 6.51 -11.19
N PRO A 58 7.88 6.68 -10.14
CA PRO A 58 9.27 6.22 -10.14
C PRO A 58 9.44 4.70 -10.18
N PHE A 59 8.41 3.96 -9.79
CA PHE A 59 8.43 2.50 -9.65
C PHE A 59 7.69 1.79 -10.79
N ALA A 60 6.74 2.48 -11.41
CA ALA A 60 5.84 1.92 -12.40
C ALA A 60 6.40 1.99 -13.82
N SER A 61 6.17 0.94 -14.61
CA SER A 61 6.34 1.00 -16.06
C SER A 61 5.30 1.96 -16.68
N LYS A 62 5.58 2.52 -17.86
CA LYS A 62 4.62 3.37 -18.57
C LYS A 62 3.28 2.66 -18.80
N HIS A 63 3.37 1.38 -19.16
CA HIS A 63 2.22 0.51 -19.36
C HIS A 63 1.45 0.27 -18.05
N GLY A 64 2.15 -0.15 -16.98
CA GLY A 64 1.57 -0.39 -15.68
C GLY A 64 0.88 0.85 -15.09
N MET A 65 1.49 2.03 -15.24
CA MET A 65 0.88 3.29 -14.80
C MET A 65 -0.38 3.63 -15.60
N CYS A 66 -0.42 3.37 -16.91
CA CYS A 66 -1.60 3.59 -17.74
C CYS A 66 -2.74 2.64 -17.31
N ALA A 67 -2.43 1.37 -17.06
CA ALA A 67 -3.39 0.39 -16.55
C ALA A 67 -3.91 0.77 -15.16
N PHE A 68 -3.03 1.20 -14.26
CA PHE A 68 -3.42 1.68 -12.91
C PHE A 68 -4.37 2.88 -12.99
N ARG A 69 -4.05 3.89 -13.81
CA ARG A 69 -4.93 5.06 -14.01
C ARG A 69 -6.29 4.68 -14.56
N THR A 70 -6.35 3.71 -15.47
CA THR A 70 -7.60 3.18 -16.02
C THR A 70 -8.45 2.56 -14.92
N LEU A 71 -7.85 1.69 -14.08
CA LEU A 71 -8.54 1.08 -12.93
C LEU A 71 -9.00 2.13 -11.92
N ALA A 72 -8.11 3.08 -11.59
CA ALA A 72 -8.41 4.13 -10.62
C ALA A 72 -9.62 4.98 -11.04
N ARG A 73 -9.71 5.31 -12.33
CA ARG A 73 -10.83 6.07 -12.88
C ARG A 73 -12.13 5.27 -12.85
N HIS A 74 -12.12 4.02 -13.36
CA HIS A 74 -13.32 3.20 -13.44
C HIS A 74 -13.85 2.75 -12.07
N MET A 75 -12.96 2.61 -11.10
CA MET A 75 -13.29 2.14 -9.75
C MET A 75 -13.46 3.29 -8.74
N GLN A 76 -13.46 4.55 -9.20
CA GLN A 76 -13.60 5.74 -8.35
C GLN A 76 -12.63 5.73 -7.16
N TYR A 77 -11.35 5.45 -7.44
CA TYR A 77 -10.34 5.28 -6.41
C TYR A 77 -10.02 6.61 -5.69
N ALA A 78 -10.20 7.75 -6.35
CA ALA A 78 -9.98 9.06 -5.76
C ALA A 78 -10.75 9.28 -4.45
N ASP A 79 -11.97 8.69 -4.36
CA ASP A 79 -12.82 8.79 -3.16
C ASP A 79 -12.50 7.73 -2.10
N LYS A 80 -11.56 6.82 -2.38
CA LYS A 80 -11.26 5.63 -1.57
C LYS A 80 -9.77 5.44 -1.33
N ILE A 81 -9.00 6.52 -1.38
CA ILE A 81 -7.57 6.50 -1.06
C ILE A 81 -7.41 6.15 0.41
N ARG A 82 -6.58 5.18 0.70
CA ARG A 82 -6.28 4.74 2.07
C ARG A 82 -4.83 5.05 2.40
N THR A 83 -4.64 5.70 3.53
CA THR A 83 -3.32 5.97 4.11
C THR A 83 -2.62 4.64 4.41
N GLY A 84 -1.33 4.59 4.22
CA GLY A 84 -0.52 3.42 4.57
C GLY A 84 0.69 3.22 3.69
N ARG A 85 1.47 2.22 4.03
CA ARG A 85 2.66 1.80 3.30
C ARG A 85 2.32 0.56 2.46
N TYR A 86 2.51 0.67 1.15
CA TYR A 86 2.17 -0.39 0.19
C TYR A 86 3.44 -0.92 -0.48
N ALA A 87 3.57 -2.25 -0.53
CA ALA A 87 4.64 -2.90 -1.26
C ALA A 87 4.30 -3.02 -2.74
N ILE A 88 5.28 -2.76 -3.58
CA ILE A 88 5.27 -3.01 -5.02
C ILE A 88 6.33 -4.06 -5.28
N THR A 89 5.90 -5.30 -5.50
CA THR A 89 6.80 -6.43 -5.68
C THR A 89 7.13 -6.62 -7.15
N PRO A 90 8.35 -7.05 -7.49
CA PRO A 90 8.69 -7.44 -8.86
C PRO A 90 7.70 -8.50 -9.37
N GLY A 91 7.13 -8.28 -10.56
CA GLY A 91 6.14 -9.18 -11.14
C GLY A 91 4.68 -8.89 -10.75
N ASP A 92 4.42 -7.98 -9.80
CA ASP A 92 3.06 -7.52 -9.57
C ASP A 92 2.51 -6.81 -10.82
N GLY A 93 1.30 -7.18 -11.21
CA GLY A 93 0.56 -6.47 -12.25
C GLY A 93 -0.16 -5.23 -11.69
N ALA A 94 -0.55 -4.32 -12.59
CA ALA A 94 -1.26 -3.09 -12.20
C ALA A 94 -2.54 -3.37 -11.38
N PHE A 95 -3.24 -4.46 -11.68
CA PHE A 95 -4.43 -4.86 -10.94
C PHE A 95 -4.12 -5.28 -9.49
N SER A 96 -3.01 -6.01 -9.27
CA SER A 96 -2.57 -6.43 -7.93
C SER A 96 -2.24 -5.21 -7.07
N VAL A 97 -1.38 -4.32 -7.57
CA VAL A 97 -0.99 -3.09 -6.88
C VAL A 97 -2.22 -2.23 -6.56
N PHE A 98 -3.10 -2.03 -7.55
CA PHE A 98 -4.35 -1.28 -7.37
C PHE A 98 -5.23 -1.89 -6.27
N ARG A 99 -5.42 -3.20 -6.29
CA ARG A 99 -6.24 -3.91 -5.29
C ARG A 99 -5.68 -3.78 -3.88
N HIS A 100 -4.36 -3.91 -3.71
CA HIS A 100 -3.69 -3.75 -2.43
C HIS A 100 -3.93 -2.34 -1.86
N MET A 101 -3.72 -1.31 -2.67
CA MET A 101 -3.91 0.08 -2.26
C MET A 101 -5.38 0.40 -1.95
N ARG A 102 -6.31 -0.04 -2.80
CA ARG A 102 -7.75 0.20 -2.60
C ARG A 102 -8.30 -0.51 -1.36
N ASN A 103 -7.84 -1.73 -1.09
CA ASN A 103 -8.29 -2.51 0.06
C ASN A 103 -7.56 -2.16 1.36
N GLY A 104 -6.50 -1.34 1.29
CA GLY A 104 -5.69 -1.00 2.44
C GLY A 104 -4.81 -2.16 2.92
N GLN A 105 -4.38 -3.04 2.02
CA GLN A 105 -3.47 -4.14 2.32
C GLN A 105 -2.05 -3.60 2.45
N GLN A 106 -1.74 -3.06 3.62
CA GLN A 106 -0.46 -2.44 3.93
C GLN A 106 0.65 -3.48 4.10
N ALA A 107 1.86 -3.09 3.73
CA ALA A 107 3.07 -3.84 4.07
C ALA A 107 3.56 -3.40 5.45
N PRO A 108 3.83 -4.33 6.37
CA PRO A 108 4.33 -3.99 7.70
C PRO A 108 5.70 -3.33 7.65
N VAL A 109 6.00 -2.54 8.66
CA VAL A 109 7.31 -1.96 8.94
C VAL A 109 7.90 -2.71 10.12
N SER A 110 9.11 -3.22 9.97
CA SER A 110 9.85 -3.79 11.10
C SER A 110 10.38 -2.65 11.97
N LEU A 111 9.71 -2.41 13.08
CA LEU A 111 10.06 -1.41 14.09
C LEU A 111 10.89 -2.05 15.20
N THR A 112 12.16 -1.72 15.26
CA THR A 112 13.01 -2.11 16.38
C THR A 112 12.95 -1.07 17.48
N ILE A 113 12.47 -1.46 18.65
CA ILE A 113 12.49 -0.66 19.86
C ILE A 113 13.78 -0.99 20.62
N PRO A 114 14.73 -0.03 20.68
CA PRO A 114 15.97 -0.23 21.43
C PRO A 114 15.73 -0.04 22.93
N SER A 115 16.65 -0.54 23.76
CA SER A 115 16.67 -0.20 25.19
C SER A 115 17.08 1.27 25.35
N VAL A 116 16.12 2.13 25.66
CA VAL A 116 16.33 3.57 25.87
C VAL A 116 15.95 3.97 27.28
N ARG A 117 16.61 5.02 27.81
CA ARG A 117 16.38 5.48 29.18
C ARG A 117 15.38 6.62 29.30
N THR A 118 15.01 7.26 28.18
CA THR A 118 14.16 8.44 28.19
C THR A 118 13.05 8.31 27.15
N MET A 119 11.87 8.85 27.46
CA MET A 119 10.72 8.88 26.55
C MET A 119 10.99 9.68 25.27
N ASP A 120 11.77 10.74 25.37
CA ASP A 120 12.17 11.55 24.22
C ASP A 120 12.95 10.70 23.18
N LYS A 121 13.95 9.93 23.65
CA LYS A 121 14.69 9.02 22.77
C LYS A 121 13.80 7.92 22.20
N LEU A 122 12.88 7.36 22.99
CA LEU A 122 11.93 6.38 22.53
C LEU A 122 11.05 6.94 21.43
N ALA A 123 10.44 8.09 21.63
CA ALA A 123 9.61 8.76 20.65
C ALA A 123 10.40 9.07 19.36
N GLY A 124 11.65 9.51 19.50
CA GLY A 124 12.55 9.76 18.38
C GLY A 124 12.89 8.50 17.57
N GLU A 125 13.11 7.34 18.20
CA GLU A 125 13.40 6.10 17.48
C GLU A 125 12.16 5.54 16.76
N ILE A 126 10.99 5.61 17.39
CA ILE A 126 9.72 5.17 16.79
C ILE A 126 9.35 6.04 15.58
N SER A 127 9.46 7.37 15.71
CA SER A 127 9.09 8.33 14.66
C SER A 127 9.95 8.23 13.40
N LYS A 128 11.17 7.69 13.48
CA LYS A 128 12.01 7.45 12.30
C LYS A 128 11.41 6.40 11.32
N ARG A 129 10.54 5.56 11.80
CA ARG A 129 9.98 4.43 11.04
C ARG A 129 8.50 4.55 10.74
N LEU A 130 7.77 5.33 11.53
CA LEU A 130 6.33 5.50 11.42
C LEU A 130 5.96 6.92 10.94
N LEU A 131 4.73 7.11 10.52
CA LEU A 131 4.21 8.41 10.10
C LEU A 131 4.14 9.42 11.24
N MET A 132 4.06 8.94 12.48
CA MET A 132 3.86 9.80 13.66
C MET A 132 5.11 10.63 13.95
N ASP A 133 4.91 11.93 14.19
CA ASP A 133 5.96 12.86 14.60
C ASP A 133 6.40 12.60 16.05
N SER A 134 7.72 12.78 16.32
CA SER A 134 8.32 12.51 17.63
C SER A 134 7.75 13.37 18.74
N THR A 135 7.43 14.63 18.47
CA THR A 135 6.85 15.55 19.47
C THR A 135 5.43 15.18 19.82
N THR A 136 4.64 14.76 18.83
CA THR A 136 3.28 14.26 19.03
C THR A 136 3.28 12.97 19.82
N LEU A 137 4.17 12.03 19.49
CA LEU A 137 4.32 10.77 20.22
C LEU A 137 4.80 11.01 21.65
N TYR A 138 5.81 11.86 21.85
CA TYR A 138 6.31 12.24 23.17
C TYR A 138 5.20 12.81 24.05
N ARG A 139 4.43 13.76 23.52
CA ARG A 139 3.29 14.35 24.26
C ARG A 139 2.27 13.29 24.65
N ALA A 140 1.91 12.39 23.73
CA ALA A 140 0.96 11.31 24.03
C ALA A 140 1.47 10.37 25.13
N LEU A 141 2.77 10.07 25.17
CA LEU A 141 3.39 9.21 26.18
C LEU A 141 3.63 9.90 27.53
N THR A 142 3.54 11.22 27.59
CA THR A 142 3.70 12.01 28.83
C THR A 142 2.38 12.63 29.30
N ASP A 143 1.30 12.49 28.52
CA ASP A 143 -0.04 12.95 28.90
C ASP A 143 -0.70 11.95 29.84
N GLU A 144 -1.03 12.39 31.06
CA GLU A 144 -1.60 11.54 32.11
C GLU A 144 -2.93 10.90 31.70
N ALA A 145 -3.79 11.65 31.00
CA ALA A 145 -5.09 11.14 30.56
C ALA A 145 -4.94 10.05 29.49
N THR A 146 -3.94 10.16 28.63
CA THR A 146 -3.62 9.14 27.62
C THR A 146 -3.02 7.90 28.27
N CYS A 147 -2.09 8.06 29.21
CA CYS A 147 -1.49 6.95 29.95
C CYS A 147 -2.55 6.15 30.72
N GLN A 148 -3.44 6.83 31.43
CA GLN A 148 -4.53 6.20 32.19
C GLN A 148 -5.50 5.42 31.32
N LYS A 149 -5.82 5.90 30.10
CA LYS A 149 -6.64 5.13 29.13
C LYS A 149 -5.99 3.81 28.72
N LEU A 150 -4.66 3.74 28.74
CA LEU A 150 -3.89 2.54 28.44
C LEU A 150 -3.65 1.66 29.68
N GLY A 151 -4.11 2.08 30.85
CA GLY A 151 -3.93 1.37 32.12
C GLY A 151 -2.57 1.60 32.79
N TYR A 152 -1.88 2.67 32.41
CA TYR A 152 -0.57 3.08 32.94
C TYR A 152 -0.61 4.50 33.51
N ASP A 153 0.45 4.89 34.20
CA ASP A 153 0.76 6.27 34.54
C ASP A 153 1.99 6.75 33.76
N THR A 154 2.34 8.00 33.91
CA THR A 154 3.49 8.59 33.21
C THR A 154 4.85 8.00 33.62
N ALA A 155 4.93 7.34 34.78
CA ALA A 155 6.13 6.65 35.23
C ALA A 155 6.21 5.21 34.70
N THR A 156 5.08 4.54 34.57
CA THR A 156 5.00 3.12 34.21
C THR A 156 4.73 2.86 32.72
N ILE A 157 4.32 3.87 31.94
CA ILE A 157 4.05 3.74 30.49
C ILE A 157 5.26 3.19 29.72
N ALA A 158 6.49 3.44 30.21
CA ALA A 158 7.71 2.87 29.65
C ALA A 158 7.71 1.35 29.58
N CYS A 159 7.05 0.69 30.52
CA CYS A 159 6.96 -0.78 30.60
C CYS A 159 6.18 -1.40 29.44
N LEU A 160 5.37 -0.60 28.72
CA LEU A 160 4.66 -1.02 27.52
C LEU A 160 5.64 -1.33 26.37
N PHE A 161 6.79 -0.66 26.34
CA PHE A 161 7.75 -0.71 25.24
C PHE A 161 8.91 -1.66 25.57
N ILE A 162 8.66 -2.95 25.37
CA ILE A 162 9.69 -3.97 25.56
C ILE A 162 10.69 -3.89 24.40
N PRO A 163 12.01 -3.82 24.65
CA PRO A 163 13.01 -3.83 23.60
C PRO A 163 12.93 -5.11 22.76
N ASN A 164 12.49 -4.94 21.50
CA ASN A 164 12.33 -6.02 20.53
C ASN A 164 12.10 -5.44 19.13
N THR A 165 12.01 -6.28 18.13
CA THR A 165 11.57 -5.91 16.78
C THR A 165 10.12 -6.36 16.57
N TYR A 166 9.27 -5.42 16.21
CA TYR A 166 7.85 -5.62 15.98
C TYR A 166 7.49 -5.30 14.53
N ASP A 167 6.61 -6.09 13.95
CA ASP A 167 6.00 -5.76 12.67
C ASP A 167 4.72 -4.97 12.92
N VAL A 168 4.74 -3.69 12.54
CA VAL A 168 3.65 -2.72 12.79
C VAL A 168 3.24 -2.06 11.47
N TYR A 169 2.04 -1.51 11.42
CA TYR A 169 1.64 -0.68 10.31
C TYR A 169 2.25 0.72 10.42
N TRP A 170 2.49 1.34 9.28
CA TRP A 170 3.22 2.59 9.17
C TRP A 170 2.46 3.81 9.70
N ASN A 171 1.11 3.77 9.69
CA ASN A 171 0.18 4.83 10.13
C ASN A 171 -0.63 4.45 11.36
#